data_d8f7b6cf549a9d84259004fb5d77d951
#
_entry.id   d8f7b6cf549a9d84259004fb5d77d951
#
_cell.length_a   1.000
_cell.length_b   1.000
_cell.length_c   1.000
_cell.angle_alpha   90.00
_cell.angle_beta   90.00
_cell.angle_gamma   90.00
#
_symmetry.space_group_name_H-M   'P 1'
#
loop_
_entity.id
_entity.type
_entity.pdbx_description
1 polymer ?
#
loop_
_entity_poly.entity_id
_entity_poly.type
_entity_poly.pdbx_seq_one_letter_code
_entity_poly.pdbx_strand_id
1 'polypeptide(L)'
;SLESITVTAYQYRDNSLYVQASRGFMPDGNVVPQVAAPGVQIRIPLLNGLYGNASGTSLSAAQTAGAAALLFEWAVIRGNQPYFTGSSVKNYITRGAEREERMQYPNRDWGFGRMDLYHTFELLA
;
A
#
# COMPACT_ATOMS: atom_id res chain seq x y z
N SER A 1 10.57 -8.93 7.97
CA SER A 1 9.66 -9.19 9.08
C SER A 1 8.31 -9.68 8.58
N LEU A 2 7.72 -10.65 9.28
CA LEU A 2 6.39 -11.17 8.94
C LEU A 2 5.28 -10.13 9.16
N GLU A 3 5.54 -9.12 9.99
CA GLU A 3 4.56 -8.08 10.31
C GLU A 3 4.77 -6.80 9.50
N SER A 4 5.83 -6.75 8.68
CA SER A 4 6.09 -5.60 7.82
C SER A 4 5.31 -5.72 6.52
N ILE A 5 4.90 -4.57 5.98
CA ILE A 5 4.33 -4.48 4.65
C ILE A 5 5.33 -3.76 3.75
N THR A 6 5.72 -4.41 2.66
CA THR A 6 6.61 -3.79 1.67
C THR A 6 5.76 -3.21 0.54
N VAL A 7 6.11 -2.01 0.11
CA VAL A 7 5.29 -1.22 -0.81
C VAL A 7 6.14 -0.72 -1.96
N THR A 8 5.62 -0.81 -3.17
CA THR A 8 6.21 -0.15 -4.33
C THR A 8 5.39 1.06 -4.75
N ALA A 9 5.92 1.85 -5.68
CA ALA A 9 5.30 3.09 -6.11
C ALA A 9 4.72 2.96 -7.52
N TYR A 10 3.57 3.59 -7.76
CA TYR A 10 3.01 3.71 -9.09
C TYR A 10 2.46 5.11 -9.30
N GLN A 11 2.27 5.47 -10.58
CA GLN A 11 1.65 6.73 -10.99
C GLN A 11 0.12 6.54 -11.00
N TYR A 12 -0.57 7.23 -10.10
CA TYR A 12 -2.02 7.02 -9.93
C TYR A 12 -2.87 7.54 -11.11
N ARG A 13 -2.30 8.40 -11.94
CA ARG A 13 -3.04 8.97 -13.09
C ARG A 13 -3.17 8.01 -14.26
N ASP A 14 -2.13 7.19 -14.51
CA ASP A 14 -2.11 6.27 -15.64
C ASP A 14 -1.83 4.82 -15.22
N ASN A 15 -1.68 4.56 -13.92
CA ASN A 15 -1.41 3.24 -13.36
C ASN A 15 -0.10 2.60 -13.83
N SER A 16 0.90 3.41 -14.21
CA SER A 16 2.22 2.90 -14.56
C SER A 16 3.12 2.78 -13.34
N LEU A 17 4.02 1.80 -13.36
CA LEU A 17 4.98 1.63 -12.27
C LEU A 17 6.04 2.73 -12.29
N TYR A 18 6.53 3.09 -11.10
CA TYR A 18 7.66 3.99 -10.95
C TYR A 18 8.93 3.26 -11.41
N VAL A 19 9.61 3.81 -12.42
CA VAL A 19 10.74 3.12 -13.08
C VAL A 19 11.92 2.86 -12.14
N GLN A 20 12.05 3.62 -11.08
CA GLN A 20 13.13 3.45 -10.09
C GLN A 20 12.74 2.56 -8.92
N ALA A 21 11.51 2.03 -8.89
CA ALA A 21 11.08 1.15 -7.83
C ALA A 21 11.78 -0.20 -7.92
N SER A 22 12.10 -0.78 -6.76
CA SER A 22 12.64 -2.13 -6.71
C SER A 22 11.56 -3.15 -7.06
N ARG A 23 11.96 -4.22 -7.73
CA ARG A 23 11.05 -5.26 -8.19
C ARG A 23 11.58 -6.64 -7.85
N GLY A 24 10.65 -7.57 -7.71
CA GLY A 24 10.97 -8.97 -7.60
C GLY A 24 10.59 -9.57 -6.26
N PHE A 25 10.77 -10.88 -6.18
CA PHE A 25 10.50 -11.63 -4.96
C PHE A 25 11.79 -11.83 -4.18
N MET A 26 11.65 -12.01 -2.86
CA MET A 26 12.77 -12.40 -2.02
C MET A 26 13.22 -13.82 -2.39
N PRO A 27 14.51 -14.16 -2.18
CA PRO A 27 15.02 -15.50 -2.51
C PRO A 27 14.29 -16.63 -1.77
N ASP A 28 13.70 -16.37 -0.62
CA ASP A 28 12.95 -17.35 0.16
C ASP A 28 11.51 -17.55 -0.34
N GLY A 29 11.12 -16.92 -1.43
CA GLY A 29 9.81 -17.05 -2.01
C GLY A 29 8.75 -16.09 -1.44
N ASN A 30 9.10 -15.25 -0.46
CA ASN A 30 8.18 -14.23 0.05
C ASN A 30 7.89 -13.19 -1.03
N VAL A 31 6.64 -12.73 -1.06
CA VAL A 31 6.21 -11.72 -2.03
C VAL A 31 6.71 -10.34 -1.60
N VAL A 32 7.52 -9.71 -2.44
CA VAL A 32 8.03 -8.36 -2.23
C VAL A 32 8.09 -7.67 -3.59
N PRO A 33 7.45 -6.50 -3.79
CA PRO A 33 6.58 -5.81 -2.84
C PRO A 33 5.27 -6.57 -2.62
N GLN A 34 4.56 -6.22 -1.54
CA GLN A 34 3.26 -6.83 -1.26
C GLN A 34 2.10 -6.07 -1.90
N VAL A 35 2.21 -4.75 -1.96
CA VAL A 35 1.23 -3.89 -2.64
C VAL A 35 1.94 -2.73 -3.31
N ALA A 36 1.21 -2.06 -4.20
CA ALA A 36 1.63 -0.80 -4.79
C ALA A 36 0.75 0.34 -4.25
N ALA A 37 1.36 1.49 -4.00
CA ALA A 37 0.63 2.69 -3.59
C ALA A 37 1.15 3.88 -4.40
N PRO A 38 0.36 4.97 -4.54
CA PRO A 38 0.81 6.13 -5.31
C PRO A 38 2.11 6.69 -4.76
N GLY A 39 3.06 6.96 -5.65
CA GLY A 39 4.38 7.45 -5.26
C GLY A 39 5.07 8.26 -6.33
N VAL A 40 4.36 8.68 -7.38
CA VAL A 40 4.91 9.47 -8.48
C VAL A 40 4.14 10.78 -8.58
N GLN A 41 4.87 11.90 -8.55
CA GLN A 41 4.32 13.25 -8.61
C GLN A 41 3.23 13.48 -7.56
N ILE A 42 3.50 13.07 -6.33
CA ILE A 42 2.59 13.27 -5.21
C ILE A 42 2.76 14.69 -4.67
N ARG A 43 1.65 15.38 -4.45
CA ARG A 43 1.66 16.72 -3.87
C ARG A 43 2.00 16.64 -2.38
N ILE A 44 3.03 17.35 -1.99
CA ILE A 44 3.52 17.36 -0.61
C ILE A 44 3.67 18.79 -0.12
N PRO A 45 3.56 19.03 1.20
CA PRO A 45 3.86 20.33 1.77
C PRO A 45 5.37 20.59 1.73
N LEU A 46 5.72 21.85 1.46
CA LEU A 46 7.09 22.35 1.48
C LEU A 46 7.21 23.40 2.58
N LEU A 47 8.41 23.97 2.70
CA LEU A 47 8.63 25.07 3.66
C LEU A 47 7.79 26.30 3.28
N ASN A 48 7.49 27.12 4.28
CA ASN A 48 6.80 28.40 4.12
C ASN A 48 5.39 28.31 3.53
N GLY A 49 4.67 27.20 3.84
CA GLY A 49 3.29 27.06 3.42
C GLY A 49 3.09 26.74 1.94
N LEU A 50 4.16 26.43 1.23
CA LEU A 50 4.11 26.07 -0.19
C LEU A 50 3.84 24.57 -0.35
N TYR A 51 3.46 24.18 -1.57
CA TYR A 51 3.29 22.78 -1.97
C TYR A 51 4.10 22.50 -3.22
N GLY A 52 4.54 21.27 -3.36
CA GLY A 52 5.26 20.80 -4.53
C GLY A 52 5.00 19.34 -4.77
N ASN A 53 5.55 18.82 -5.87
CA ASN A 53 5.41 17.41 -6.20
C ASN A 53 6.71 16.67 -5.92
N ALA A 54 6.59 15.44 -5.44
CA ALA A 54 7.73 14.56 -5.20
C ALA A 54 7.38 13.15 -5.63
N SER A 55 8.41 12.34 -5.90
CA SER A 55 8.26 10.96 -6.29
C SER A 55 9.20 10.08 -5.45
N GLY A 56 8.79 8.86 -5.17
CA GLY A 56 9.60 7.88 -4.46
C GLY A 56 8.76 6.86 -3.72
N THR A 57 9.37 5.72 -3.47
CA THR A 57 8.71 4.64 -2.73
C THR A 57 8.45 5.00 -1.27
N SER A 58 9.23 5.96 -0.71
CA SER A 58 8.98 6.46 0.64
C SER A 58 7.61 7.14 0.76
N LEU A 59 7.14 7.80 -0.30
CA LEU A 59 5.81 8.41 -0.31
C LEU A 59 4.72 7.35 -0.33
N SER A 60 4.93 6.28 -1.07
CA SER A 60 4.02 5.13 -1.08
C SER A 60 3.96 4.46 0.29
N ALA A 61 5.10 4.30 0.94
CA ALA A 61 5.16 3.75 2.30
C ALA A 61 4.43 4.64 3.30
N ALA A 62 4.58 5.97 3.19
CA ALA A 62 3.90 6.90 4.09
C ALA A 62 2.38 6.81 3.93
N GLN A 63 1.87 6.71 2.71
CA GLN A 63 0.43 6.55 2.47
C GLN A 63 -0.09 5.22 3.01
N THR A 64 0.68 4.16 2.87
CA THR A 64 0.31 2.85 3.42
C THR A 64 0.29 2.89 4.95
N ALA A 65 1.24 3.60 5.56
CA ALA A 65 1.25 3.80 7.01
C ALA A 65 -0.01 4.56 7.47
N GLY A 66 -0.42 5.58 6.72
CA GLY A 66 -1.67 6.30 6.99
C GLY A 66 -2.89 5.40 6.88
N ALA A 67 -2.94 4.55 5.86
CA ALA A 67 -4.02 3.58 5.70
C ALA A 67 -4.06 2.60 6.87
N ALA A 68 -2.91 2.11 7.30
CA ALA A 68 -2.81 1.22 8.46
C ALA A 68 -3.32 1.89 9.73
N ALA A 69 -2.99 3.16 9.93
CA ALA A 69 -3.46 3.92 11.09
C ALA A 69 -4.99 4.04 11.09
N LEU A 70 -5.61 4.27 9.93
CA LEU A 70 -7.07 4.33 9.81
C LEU A 70 -7.71 2.97 10.11
N LEU A 71 -7.10 1.88 9.68
CA LEU A 71 -7.60 0.54 9.99
C LEU A 71 -7.51 0.24 11.48
N PHE A 72 -6.42 0.61 12.13
CA PHE A 72 -6.27 0.44 13.58
C PHE A 72 -7.24 1.31 14.36
N GLU A 73 -7.48 2.53 13.93
CA GLU A 73 -8.49 3.39 14.57
C GLU A 73 -9.86 2.72 14.53
N TRP A 74 -10.28 2.27 13.36
CA TRP A 74 -11.56 1.60 13.20
C TRP A 74 -11.66 0.32 14.04
N ALA A 75 -10.61 -0.51 14.00
CA ALA A 75 -10.62 -1.83 14.61
C ALA A 75 -10.48 -1.78 16.13
N VAL A 76 -9.44 -1.07 16.60
CA VAL A 76 -9.05 -1.10 18.01
C VAL A 76 -9.65 0.07 18.78
N ILE A 77 -9.47 1.29 18.29
CA ILE A 77 -9.94 2.48 19.02
C ILE A 77 -11.47 2.51 19.09
N ARG A 78 -12.12 2.19 17.99
CA ARG A 78 -13.60 2.15 17.94
C ARG A 78 -14.17 0.79 18.35
N GLY A 79 -13.32 -0.20 18.62
CA GLY A 79 -13.74 -1.49 19.19
C GLY A 79 -14.41 -2.46 18.23
N ASN A 80 -14.30 -2.27 16.91
CA ASN A 80 -14.92 -3.19 15.94
C ASN A 80 -14.21 -4.53 15.87
N GLN A 81 -12.88 -4.53 16.00
CA GLN A 81 -12.06 -5.75 16.09
C GLN A 81 -10.91 -5.50 17.08
N PRO A 82 -11.15 -5.65 18.39
CA PRO A 82 -10.16 -5.27 19.41
C PRO A 82 -8.83 -6.01 19.33
N TYR A 83 -8.81 -7.21 18.75
CA TYR A 83 -7.61 -8.04 18.62
C TYR A 83 -6.89 -7.88 17.30
N PHE A 84 -7.21 -6.81 16.56
CA PHE A 84 -6.57 -6.48 15.30
C PHE A 84 -5.07 -6.23 15.51
N THR A 85 -4.24 -6.85 14.67
CA THR A 85 -2.77 -6.78 14.79
C THR A 85 -2.14 -6.27 13.50
N GLY A 86 -0.81 -6.11 13.48
CA GLY A 86 -0.08 -5.80 12.26
C GLY A 86 -0.29 -6.84 11.16
N SER A 87 -0.38 -8.12 11.53
CA SER A 87 -0.70 -9.19 10.59
C SER A 87 -2.09 -9.03 9.99
N SER A 88 -3.05 -8.56 10.79
CA SER A 88 -4.41 -8.26 10.31
C SER A 88 -4.39 -7.15 9.26
N VAL A 89 -3.65 -6.05 9.51
CA VAL A 89 -3.49 -4.94 8.56
C VAL A 89 -2.95 -5.46 7.24
N LYS A 90 -1.85 -6.20 7.29
CA LYS A 90 -1.21 -6.76 6.10
C LYS A 90 -2.18 -7.63 5.31
N ASN A 91 -2.89 -8.52 6.00
CA ASN A 91 -3.85 -9.42 5.38
C ASN A 91 -4.97 -8.65 4.66
N TYR A 92 -5.57 -7.67 5.31
CA TYR A 92 -6.70 -6.94 4.72
C TYR A 92 -6.27 -5.98 3.63
N ILE A 93 -5.12 -5.32 3.78
CA ILE A 93 -4.60 -4.46 2.72
C ILE A 93 -4.30 -5.27 1.45
N THR A 94 -3.69 -6.44 1.58
CA THR A 94 -3.40 -7.29 0.42
C THR A 94 -4.67 -7.87 -0.19
N ARG A 95 -5.63 -8.29 0.61
CA ARG A 95 -6.90 -8.82 0.11
C ARG A 95 -7.76 -7.75 -0.55
N GLY A 96 -7.71 -6.52 -0.05
CA GLY A 96 -8.48 -5.41 -0.59
C GLY A 96 -7.85 -4.72 -1.78
N ALA A 97 -6.63 -5.10 -2.17
CA ALA A 97 -5.91 -4.46 -3.26
C ALA A 97 -6.65 -4.60 -4.60
N GLU A 98 -6.56 -3.57 -5.43
CA GLU A 98 -7.16 -3.56 -6.76
C GLU A 98 -6.29 -4.36 -7.73
N ARG A 99 -6.91 -5.24 -8.48
CA ARG A 99 -6.23 -6.13 -9.43
C ARG A 99 -6.86 -6.04 -10.81
N GLU A 100 -6.00 -6.11 -11.83
CA GLU A 100 -6.46 -6.17 -13.22
C GLU A 100 -6.67 -7.62 -13.63
N GLU A 101 -7.75 -7.88 -14.36
CA GLU A 101 -8.13 -9.24 -14.76
C GLU A 101 -7.07 -9.91 -15.65
N ARG A 102 -6.32 -9.10 -16.41
CA ARG A 102 -5.32 -9.62 -17.35
C ARG A 102 -4.00 -10.04 -16.70
N MET A 103 -3.81 -9.74 -15.43
CA MET A 103 -2.58 -10.04 -14.70
C MET A 103 -2.81 -11.13 -13.68
N GLN A 104 -1.77 -11.90 -13.42
CA GLN A 104 -1.76 -12.85 -12.31
C GLN A 104 -1.18 -12.18 -11.08
N TYR A 105 -1.72 -12.48 -9.94
CA TYR A 105 -1.28 -11.95 -8.65
C TYR A 105 -1.02 -13.08 -7.65
N PRO A 106 -0.05 -12.94 -6.75
CA PRO A 106 0.90 -11.83 -6.69
C PRO A 106 1.91 -11.86 -7.83
N ASN A 107 2.48 -10.71 -8.18
CA ASN A 107 3.54 -10.64 -9.18
C ASN A 107 4.68 -9.73 -8.71
N ARG A 108 5.78 -9.74 -9.49
CA ARG A 108 7.02 -9.05 -9.10
C ARG A 108 6.91 -7.53 -9.11
N ASP A 109 5.99 -7.00 -9.89
CA ASP A 109 5.86 -5.54 -10.10
C ASP A 109 4.85 -4.92 -9.16
N TRP A 110 3.74 -5.60 -8.91
CA TRP A 110 2.59 -5.06 -8.20
C TRP A 110 2.29 -5.76 -6.87
N GLY A 111 3.00 -6.87 -6.55
CA GLY A 111 2.64 -7.71 -5.42
C GLY A 111 1.23 -8.23 -5.56
N PHE A 112 0.38 -7.95 -4.58
CA PHE A 112 -1.04 -8.35 -4.61
C PHE A 112 -1.94 -7.32 -5.28
N GLY A 113 -1.39 -6.22 -5.77
CA GLY A 113 -2.11 -5.21 -6.51
C GLY A 113 -1.94 -3.82 -5.93
N ARG A 114 -2.75 -2.87 -6.41
CA ARG A 114 -2.73 -1.49 -5.94
C ARG A 114 -3.53 -1.38 -4.65
N MET A 115 -2.97 -0.75 -3.63
CA MET A 115 -3.66 -0.52 -2.36
C MET A 115 -4.97 0.24 -2.61
N ASP A 116 -6.06 -0.28 -2.08
CA ASP A 116 -7.40 0.30 -2.20
C ASP A 116 -8.06 0.27 -0.82
N LEU A 117 -7.94 1.36 -0.10
CA LEU A 117 -8.43 1.44 1.28
C LEU A 117 -9.96 1.34 1.34
N TYR A 118 -10.66 1.94 0.38
CA TYR A 118 -12.11 1.85 0.32
C TYR A 118 -12.59 0.41 0.21
N HIS A 119 -12.01 -0.35 -0.72
CA HIS A 119 -12.35 -1.76 -0.90
C HIS A 119 -11.96 -2.60 0.32
N THR A 120 -10.83 -2.26 0.95
CA THR A 120 -10.39 -2.91 2.18
C THR A 120 -11.45 -2.76 3.28
N PHE A 121 -11.99 -1.56 3.47
CA PHE A 121 -13.06 -1.35 4.44
C PHE A 121 -14.36 -2.05 4.05
N GLU A 122 -14.66 -2.16 2.77
CA GLU A 122 -15.83 -2.93 2.32
C GLU A 122 -15.73 -4.40 2.73
N LEU A 123 -14.54 -4.99 2.68
CA LEU A 123 -14.33 -6.38 3.12
C LEU A 123 -14.51 -6.56 4.62
N LEU A 124 -14.28 -5.51 5.41
CA LEU A 124 -14.39 -5.54 6.87
C LEU A 124 -15.80 -5.26 7.38
N ALA A 125 -16.60 -4.59 6.59
CA ALA A 125 -17.94 -4.16 6.99
C ALA A 125 -18.95 -5.31 7.05
#